data_5ab3854adc26f94f9d44fc234c9d3662
#
_entry.id   5ab3854adc26f94f9d44fc234c9d3662
#
_cell.length_a   1.000
_cell.length_b   1.000
_cell.length_c   1.000
_cell.angle_alpha   90.00
_cell.angle_beta   90.00
_cell.angle_gamma   90.00
#
_symmetry.space_group_name_H-M   'P 1'
#
loop_
_entity.id
_entity.type
_entity.pdbx_description
1 polymer ?
#
loop_
_entity_poly.entity_id
_entity_poly.type
_entity_poly.pdbx_seq_one_letter_code
_entity_poly.pdbx_strand_id
1 'polypeptide(L)'
;MQRRLQSLSVPQWLDALKGENYIDLDGKEIKPEQFDIVFDNVRFGYDEREILKGVSFRIPSGSMTAIVGPSGSGKSTICNLMARFYDVDGGRILFGGHDLREFTCDSLLSNISMVFQKVYLFHDTVRANLCFGKPDATEREMIEAAKKACCHEFIMQLPNGYDTVIGEGGDT
;
A
#
# COMPACT_ATOMS: atom_id res chain seq x y z
N MET A 1 12.36 -0.49 21.11
CA MET A 1 12.54 -1.32 19.93
C MET A 1 13.28 -0.62 18.78
N GLN A 2 12.92 0.58 18.34
CA GLN A 2 13.59 1.32 17.24
C GLN A 2 15.11 1.54 17.41
N ARG A 3 15.65 1.71 18.61
CA ARG A 3 17.10 1.94 18.84
C ARG A 3 17.99 0.72 18.59
N ARG A 4 17.44 -0.50 18.57
CA ARG A 4 18.22 -1.73 18.34
C ARG A 4 18.40 -2.07 16.86
N LEU A 5 17.54 -1.57 15.99
CA LEU A 5 17.58 -1.86 14.55
C LEU A 5 18.63 -1.02 13.80
N GLN A 6 18.97 0.16 14.30
CA GLN A 6 19.93 1.07 13.65
C GLN A 6 21.40 0.59 13.65
N SER A 7 21.73 -0.44 14.44
CA SER A 7 23.10 -1.00 14.54
C SER A 7 23.29 -2.35 13.84
N LEU A 8 22.25 -2.87 13.20
CA LEU A 8 22.29 -4.18 12.52
C LEU A 8 22.67 -4.02 11.06
N SER A 9 23.46 -4.97 10.53
CA SER A 9 23.65 -5.11 9.07
C SER A 9 22.34 -5.56 8.41
N VAL A 10 22.18 -5.30 7.11
CA VAL A 10 20.95 -5.68 6.35
C VAL A 10 20.55 -7.15 6.57
N PRO A 11 21.47 -8.15 6.55
CA PRO A 11 21.12 -9.54 6.87
C PRO A 11 20.62 -9.74 8.29
N GLN A 12 21.25 -9.09 9.29
CA GLN A 12 20.81 -9.16 10.69
C GLN A 12 19.48 -8.47 10.92
N TRP A 13 19.20 -7.42 10.16
CA TRP A 13 17.92 -6.72 10.18
C TRP A 13 16.80 -7.60 9.63
N LEU A 14 17.04 -8.30 8.50
CA LEU A 14 16.14 -9.29 7.93
C LEU A 14 15.88 -10.47 8.88
N ASP A 15 16.92 -10.98 9.56
CA ASP A 15 16.77 -12.07 10.52
C ASP A 15 16.04 -11.63 11.81
N ALA A 16 16.19 -10.38 12.23
CA ALA A 16 15.43 -9.81 13.36
C ALA A 16 13.94 -9.62 13.03
N LEU A 17 13.61 -9.40 11.76
CA LEU A 17 12.21 -9.33 11.28
C LEU A 17 11.56 -10.72 11.19
N LYS A 18 12.32 -11.78 10.95
CA LYS A 18 11.82 -13.15 10.83
C LYS A 18 11.20 -13.72 12.13
N GLY A 19 11.34 -13.04 13.26
CA GLY A 19 10.82 -13.48 14.56
C GLY A 19 9.42 -12.97 14.91
N GLU A 20 8.88 -11.98 14.20
CA GLU A 20 7.60 -11.34 14.54
C GLU A 20 6.81 -11.03 13.26
N ASN A 21 5.84 -11.86 12.91
CA ASN A 21 4.89 -11.66 11.79
C ASN A 21 5.56 -11.43 10.42
N TYR A 22 6.53 -12.26 10.07
CA TYR A 22 7.20 -12.18 8.78
C TYR A 22 6.23 -12.65 7.67
N ILE A 23 6.06 -11.78 6.67
CA ILE A 23 5.36 -12.15 5.44
C ILE A 23 6.24 -13.10 4.66
N ASP A 24 5.75 -14.31 4.39
CA ASP A 24 6.42 -15.26 3.49
C ASP A 24 6.46 -14.65 2.09
N LEU A 25 7.67 -14.40 1.60
CA LEU A 25 7.91 -13.80 0.29
C LEU A 25 7.97 -14.84 -0.84
N ASP A 26 7.94 -16.14 -0.49
CA ASP A 26 8.08 -17.27 -1.42
C ASP A 26 6.79 -17.58 -2.20
N GLY A 27 5.99 -16.58 -2.51
CA GLY A 27 4.78 -16.71 -3.32
C GLY A 27 5.06 -17.01 -4.80
N LYS A 28 3.98 -17.11 -5.57
CA LYS A 28 4.01 -17.29 -7.03
C LYS A 28 3.76 -15.95 -7.73
N GLU A 29 4.33 -15.77 -8.90
CA GLU A 29 3.95 -14.68 -9.79
C GLU A 29 2.56 -15.01 -10.37
N ILE A 30 1.51 -14.39 -9.82
CA ILE A 30 0.11 -14.60 -10.22
C ILE A 30 -0.38 -13.33 -10.91
N LYS A 31 -0.95 -13.48 -12.10
CA LYS A 31 -1.65 -12.43 -12.84
C LYS A 31 -3.15 -12.71 -12.78
N PRO A 32 -3.90 -12.08 -11.85
CA PRO A 32 -5.32 -12.33 -11.72
C PRO A 32 -6.07 -11.82 -12.96
N GLU A 33 -7.03 -12.61 -13.44
CA GLU A 33 -7.94 -12.20 -14.54
C GLU A 33 -9.07 -11.30 -14.02
N GLN A 34 -9.39 -11.40 -12.74
CA GLN A 34 -10.40 -10.59 -12.06
C GLN A 34 -9.80 -9.92 -10.84
N PHE A 35 -10.38 -8.79 -10.44
CA PHE A 35 -9.87 -7.95 -9.35
C PHE A 35 -10.85 -7.89 -8.18
N ASP A 36 -11.68 -8.91 -8.01
CA ASP A 36 -12.54 -9.01 -6.83
C ASP A 36 -11.72 -9.42 -5.60
N ILE A 37 -12.13 -8.85 -4.46
CA ILE A 37 -11.50 -9.16 -3.16
C ILE A 37 -12.55 -9.81 -2.27
N VAL A 38 -12.19 -10.94 -1.64
CA VAL A 38 -13.06 -11.66 -0.71
C VAL A 38 -12.35 -11.82 0.63
N PHE A 39 -12.96 -11.31 1.67
CA PHE A 39 -12.62 -11.62 3.05
C PHE A 39 -13.47 -12.80 3.49
N ASP A 40 -12.84 -13.87 3.95
CA ASP A 40 -13.50 -15.10 4.36
C ASP A 40 -13.11 -15.43 5.80
N ASN A 41 -13.98 -15.11 6.76
CA ASN A 41 -13.81 -15.32 8.19
C ASN A 41 -12.49 -14.77 8.74
N VAL A 42 -12.10 -13.58 8.30
CA VAL A 42 -10.80 -12.96 8.63
C VAL A 42 -10.73 -12.55 10.09
N ARG A 43 -9.71 -13.06 10.78
CA ARG A 43 -9.31 -12.66 12.13
C ARG A 43 -7.94 -12.03 12.07
N PHE A 44 -7.77 -10.93 12.81
CA PHE A 44 -6.49 -10.23 12.87
C PHE A 44 -6.41 -9.31 14.08
N GLY A 45 -5.22 -9.25 14.68
CA GLY A 45 -4.87 -8.29 15.73
C GLY A 45 -3.45 -7.77 15.56
N TYR A 46 -3.21 -6.55 16.04
CA TYR A 46 -1.87 -6.08 16.32
C TYR A 46 -1.55 -6.48 17.75
N ASP A 47 -0.54 -7.25 17.98
CA ASP A 47 -0.19 -7.82 19.28
C ASP A 47 -1.33 -8.71 19.85
N GLU A 48 -1.59 -8.63 21.17
CA GLU A 48 -2.61 -9.44 21.84
C GLU A 48 -4.06 -8.97 21.62
N ARG A 49 -4.27 -7.80 20.99
CA ARG A 49 -5.60 -7.23 20.77
C ARG A 49 -6.18 -7.62 19.42
N GLU A 50 -7.17 -8.51 19.41
CA GLU A 50 -7.93 -8.83 18.20
C GLU A 50 -8.77 -7.62 17.74
N ILE A 51 -8.57 -7.20 16.49
CA ILE A 51 -9.27 -6.07 15.84
C ILE A 51 -10.36 -6.58 14.92
N LEU A 52 -10.05 -7.58 14.10
CA LEU A 52 -11.02 -8.23 13.21
C LEU A 52 -11.39 -9.60 13.77
N LYS A 53 -12.68 -9.82 14.01
CA LYS A 53 -13.22 -10.98 14.72
C LYS A 53 -14.08 -11.87 13.82
N GLY A 54 -13.48 -12.38 12.73
CA GLY A 54 -14.21 -13.22 11.77
C GLY A 54 -15.01 -12.41 10.77
N VAL A 55 -14.36 -11.43 10.13
CA VAL A 55 -14.99 -10.53 9.15
C VAL A 55 -15.08 -11.22 7.79
N SER A 56 -16.27 -11.19 7.18
CA SER A 56 -16.52 -11.73 5.84
C SER A 56 -17.29 -10.74 4.98
N PHE A 57 -16.76 -10.43 3.80
CA PHE A 57 -17.41 -9.61 2.78
C PHE A 57 -16.73 -9.78 1.43
N ARG A 58 -17.35 -9.26 0.38
CA ARG A 58 -16.80 -9.26 -0.99
C ARG A 58 -16.82 -7.85 -1.57
N ILE A 59 -15.75 -7.47 -2.23
CA ILE A 59 -15.63 -6.30 -3.10
C ILE A 59 -15.60 -6.80 -4.53
N PRO A 60 -16.66 -6.58 -5.33
CA PRO A 60 -16.68 -7.01 -6.73
C PRO A 60 -15.65 -6.25 -7.56
N SER A 61 -15.08 -6.92 -8.56
CA SER A 61 -14.21 -6.27 -9.56
C SER A 61 -14.93 -5.09 -10.24
N GLY A 62 -14.22 -3.98 -10.44
CA GLY A 62 -14.76 -2.78 -11.09
C GLY A 62 -15.77 -1.98 -10.24
N SER A 63 -16.00 -2.35 -8.98
CA SER A 63 -16.92 -1.63 -8.08
C SER A 63 -16.20 -0.55 -7.26
N MET A 64 -16.95 0.43 -6.79
CA MET A 64 -16.53 1.37 -5.74
C MET A 64 -17.16 0.93 -4.43
N THR A 65 -16.34 0.67 -3.41
CA THR A 65 -16.79 0.23 -2.08
C THR A 65 -16.32 1.20 -1.02
N ALA A 66 -17.24 1.66 -0.16
CA ALA A 66 -16.91 2.49 0.99
C ALA A 66 -16.94 1.65 2.28
N ILE A 67 -15.85 1.71 3.07
CA ILE A 67 -15.77 1.10 4.39
C ILE A 67 -16.03 2.19 5.43
N VAL A 68 -17.17 2.09 6.13
CA VAL A 68 -17.62 3.09 7.12
C VAL A 68 -17.66 2.50 8.53
N GLY A 69 -17.47 3.35 9.53
CA GLY A 69 -17.52 2.94 10.93
C GLY A 69 -16.79 3.93 11.84
N PRO A 70 -16.94 3.82 13.16
CA PRO A 70 -16.28 4.69 14.13
C PRO A 70 -14.76 4.58 14.08
N SER A 71 -14.05 5.52 14.73
CA SER A 71 -12.59 5.44 14.86
C SER A 71 -12.21 4.17 15.63
N GLY A 72 -11.15 3.50 15.18
CA GLY A 72 -10.68 2.23 15.78
C GLY A 72 -11.46 0.97 15.39
N SER A 73 -12.45 1.06 14.47
CA SER A 73 -13.23 -0.11 14.03
C SER A 73 -12.51 -1.04 13.02
N GLY A 74 -11.21 -0.83 12.75
CA GLY A 74 -10.44 -1.69 11.87
C GLY A 74 -10.46 -1.32 10.38
N LYS A 75 -11.01 -0.14 9.99
CA LYS A 75 -11.07 0.28 8.57
C LYS A 75 -9.68 0.31 7.88
N SER A 76 -8.73 0.98 8.52
CA SER A 76 -7.34 1.03 8.00
C SER A 76 -6.66 -0.34 8.05
N THR A 77 -7.00 -1.15 9.04
CA THR A 77 -6.51 -2.54 9.14
C THR A 77 -6.98 -3.37 7.94
N ILE A 78 -8.24 -3.24 7.53
CA ILE A 78 -8.76 -3.91 6.31
C ILE A 78 -7.93 -3.50 5.09
N CYS A 79 -7.65 -2.20 4.89
CA CYS A 79 -6.82 -1.73 3.77
C CYS A 79 -5.39 -2.28 3.83
N ASN A 80 -4.78 -2.29 5.02
CA ASN A 80 -3.43 -2.83 5.22
C ASN A 80 -3.36 -4.34 4.92
N LEU A 81 -4.39 -5.09 5.30
CA LEU A 81 -4.48 -6.52 5.01
C LEU A 81 -4.71 -6.80 3.52
N MET A 82 -5.50 -5.97 2.82
CA MET A 82 -5.65 -6.08 1.36
C MET A 82 -4.32 -5.89 0.62
N ALA A 83 -3.45 -5.00 1.10
CA ALA A 83 -2.11 -4.80 0.55
C ALA A 83 -1.09 -5.82 1.08
N ARG A 84 -1.53 -6.76 1.92
CA ARG A 84 -0.67 -7.75 2.58
C ARG A 84 0.51 -7.14 3.32
N PHE A 85 0.30 -6.00 4.02
CA PHE A 85 1.30 -5.48 4.96
C PHE A 85 1.40 -6.34 6.22
N TYR A 86 0.40 -7.20 6.44
CA TYR A 86 0.35 -8.22 7.48
C TYR A 86 -0.40 -9.42 6.93
N ASP A 87 -0.03 -10.62 7.36
CA ASP A 87 -0.81 -11.83 7.13
C ASP A 87 -1.90 -11.95 8.21
N VAL A 88 -3.01 -12.60 7.89
CA VAL A 88 -4.14 -12.76 8.79
C VAL A 88 -3.87 -13.87 9.82
N ASP A 89 -4.35 -13.68 11.07
CA ASP A 89 -4.25 -14.70 12.14
C ASP A 89 -5.20 -15.87 11.92
N GLY A 90 -6.29 -15.66 11.20
CA GLY A 90 -7.27 -16.67 10.85
C GLY A 90 -8.13 -16.28 9.66
N GLY A 91 -8.70 -17.27 8.99
CA GLY A 91 -9.40 -17.09 7.74
C GLY A 91 -8.46 -16.85 6.57
N ARG A 92 -8.97 -16.15 5.55
CA ARG A 92 -8.19 -15.85 4.33
C ARG A 92 -8.74 -14.62 3.62
N ILE A 93 -7.88 -14.00 2.81
CA ILE A 93 -8.26 -12.95 1.89
C ILE A 93 -7.93 -13.44 0.48
N LEU A 94 -8.93 -13.43 -0.40
CA LEU A 94 -8.74 -13.81 -1.80
C LEU A 94 -8.72 -12.57 -2.66
N PHE A 95 -7.82 -12.55 -3.64
CA PHE A 95 -7.73 -11.55 -4.70
C PHE A 95 -7.78 -12.26 -6.05
N GLY A 96 -8.82 -11.98 -6.85
CA GLY A 96 -9.06 -12.69 -8.09
C GLY A 96 -9.19 -14.22 -7.93
N GLY A 97 -9.71 -14.68 -6.80
CA GLY A 97 -9.89 -16.10 -6.48
C GLY A 97 -8.67 -16.79 -5.85
N HIS A 98 -7.52 -16.12 -5.76
CA HIS A 98 -6.27 -16.64 -5.15
C HIS A 98 -6.07 -16.07 -3.75
N ASP A 99 -5.59 -16.88 -2.81
CA ASP A 99 -5.23 -16.39 -1.48
C ASP A 99 -4.06 -15.39 -1.59
N LEU A 100 -4.13 -14.26 -0.87
CA LEU A 100 -3.06 -13.27 -0.89
C LEU A 100 -1.69 -13.85 -0.55
N ARG A 101 -1.65 -14.89 0.28
CA ARG A 101 -0.41 -15.58 0.69
C ARG A 101 0.25 -16.37 -0.44
N GLU A 102 -0.47 -16.64 -1.53
CA GLU A 102 0.07 -17.33 -2.70
C GLU A 102 0.85 -16.39 -3.63
N PHE A 103 0.65 -15.08 -3.53
CA PHE A 103 1.32 -14.08 -4.36
C PHE A 103 2.72 -13.78 -3.86
N THR A 104 3.66 -13.52 -4.78
CA THR A 104 4.84 -12.71 -4.43
C THR A 104 4.41 -11.26 -4.12
N CYS A 105 5.15 -10.56 -3.27
CA CYS A 105 4.85 -9.15 -2.97
C CYS A 105 4.79 -8.30 -4.23
N ASP A 106 5.75 -8.45 -5.15
CA ASP A 106 5.80 -7.68 -6.39
C ASP A 106 4.59 -7.96 -7.28
N SER A 107 4.19 -9.22 -7.42
CA SER A 107 3.02 -9.62 -8.20
C SER A 107 1.72 -9.06 -7.62
N LEU A 108 1.57 -9.04 -6.29
CA LEU A 108 0.41 -8.47 -5.63
C LEU A 108 0.40 -6.94 -5.76
N LEU A 109 1.48 -6.28 -5.36
CA LEU A 109 1.56 -4.83 -5.27
C LEU A 109 1.53 -4.15 -6.64
N SER A 110 1.94 -4.83 -7.72
CA SER A 110 1.79 -4.33 -9.10
C SER A 110 0.32 -4.09 -9.50
N ASN A 111 -0.63 -4.70 -8.79
CA ASN A 111 -2.07 -4.56 -9.02
C ASN A 111 -2.76 -3.62 -8.02
N ILE A 112 -2.04 -3.07 -7.05
CA ILE A 112 -2.59 -2.26 -5.96
C ILE A 112 -1.97 -0.87 -5.97
N SER A 113 -2.80 0.17 -5.85
CA SER A 113 -2.36 1.53 -5.56
C SER A 113 -3.02 2.00 -4.28
N MET A 114 -2.24 2.57 -3.37
CA MET A 114 -2.72 3.08 -2.08
C MET A 114 -2.44 4.57 -1.93
N VAL A 115 -3.44 5.27 -1.40
CA VAL A 115 -3.29 6.66 -0.97
C VAL A 115 -3.40 6.69 0.56
N PHE A 116 -2.31 7.05 1.22
CA PHE A 116 -2.25 7.12 2.68
C PHE A 116 -2.79 8.47 3.19
N GLN A 117 -3.34 8.47 4.39
CA GLN A 117 -3.80 9.70 5.04
C GLN A 117 -2.63 10.66 5.37
N LYS A 118 -1.47 10.11 5.73
CA LYS A 118 -0.22 10.85 5.85
C LYS A 118 0.59 10.59 4.60
N VAL A 119 0.70 11.60 3.76
CA VAL A 119 1.50 11.56 2.54
C VAL A 119 2.95 11.85 2.91
N TYR A 120 3.88 11.09 2.36
CA TYR A 120 5.30 11.38 2.42
C TYR A 120 5.75 11.89 1.05
N LEU A 121 6.38 13.06 1.03
CA LEU A 121 7.00 13.61 -0.16
C LEU A 121 8.51 13.65 0.06
N PHE A 122 9.25 13.19 -0.95
CA PHE A 122 10.70 13.23 -0.93
C PHE A 122 11.19 14.66 -1.22
N HIS A 123 12.31 15.04 -0.60
CA HIS A 123 13.01 16.28 -0.92
C HIS A 123 13.60 16.20 -2.34
N ASP A 124 12.78 16.50 -3.32
CA ASP A 124 13.10 16.47 -4.76
C ASP A 124 12.05 17.28 -5.54
N THR A 125 12.15 17.31 -6.85
CA THR A 125 11.17 18.00 -7.70
C THR A 125 9.79 17.32 -7.61
N VAL A 126 8.74 18.08 -7.93
CA VAL A 126 7.38 17.53 -8.11
C VAL A 126 7.40 16.39 -9.13
N ARG A 127 8.14 16.56 -10.24
CA ARG A 127 8.34 15.54 -11.28
C ARG A 127 8.88 14.25 -10.69
N ALA A 128 9.96 14.30 -9.94
CA ALA A 128 10.59 13.13 -9.34
C ALA A 128 9.64 12.39 -8.38
N ASN A 129 8.91 13.14 -7.55
CA ASN A 129 7.91 12.58 -6.65
C ASN A 129 6.76 11.88 -7.40
N LEU A 130 6.25 12.47 -8.49
CA LEU A 130 5.19 11.87 -9.30
C LEU A 130 5.65 10.62 -10.06
N CYS A 131 6.90 10.61 -10.52
CA CYS A 131 7.47 9.50 -11.27
C CYS A 131 8.10 8.42 -10.36
N PHE A 132 8.04 8.57 -9.04
CA PHE A 132 8.68 7.63 -8.11
C PHE A 132 8.22 6.19 -8.30
N GLY A 133 6.92 5.96 -8.54
CA GLY A 133 6.37 4.63 -8.80
C GLY A 133 6.58 4.11 -10.23
N LYS A 134 6.99 4.98 -11.18
CA LYS A 134 7.28 4.65 -12.58
C LYS A 134 8.36 5.59 -13.10
N PRO A 135 9.66 5.30 -12.83
CA PRO A 135 10.77 6.19 -13.18
C PRO A 135 10.93 6.44 -14.69
N ASP A 136 10.45 5.52 -15.53
CA ASP A 136 10.44 5.58 -16.99
C ASP A 136 9.17 6.22 -17.58
N ALA A 137 8.32 6.82 -16.74
CA ALA A 137 7.11 7.50 -17.19
C ALA A 137 7.45 8.66 -18.12
N THR A 138 6.79 8.71 -19.27
CA THR A 138 6.90 9.84 -20.19
C THR A 138 6.26 11.10 -19.57
N GLU A 139 6.71 12.28 -20.02
CA GLU A 139 6.12 13.54 -19.56
C GLU A 139 4.60 13.61 -19.79
N ARG A 140 4.13 13.06 -20.92
CA ARG A 140 2.70 12.98 -21.21
C ARG A 140 1.95 12.13 -20.19
N GLU A 141 2.46 10.94 -19.84
CA GLU A 141 1.84 10.06 -18.83
C GLU A 141 1.80 10.74 -17.46
N MET A 142 2.89 11.41 -17.06
CA MET A 142 2.95 12.17 -15.81
C MET A 142 1.90 13.28 -15.77
N ILE A 143 1.79 14.09 -16.83
CA ILE A 143 0.82 15.20 -16.91
C ILE A 143 -0.62 14.65 -16.92
N GLU A 144 -0.90 13.58 -17.66
CA GLU A 144 -2.21 12.93 -17.68
C GLU A 144 -2.60 12.38 -16.29
N ALA A 145 -1.65 11.78 -15.57
CA ALA A 145 -1.86 11.32 -14.19
C ALA A 145 -2.16 12.51 -13.25
N ALA A 146 -1.40 13.58 -13.34
CA ALA A 146 -1.60 14.80 -12.56
C ALA A 146 -2.97 15.45 -12.84
N LYS A 147 -3.42 15.45 -14.09
CA LYS A 147 -4.77 15.94 -14.47
C LYS A 147 -5.86 15.05 -13.88
N LYS A 148 -5.73 13.73 -13.96
CA LYS A 148 -6.68 12.78 -13.36
C LYS A 148 -6.76 12.93 -11.84
N ALA A 149 -5.63 13.23 -11.18
CA ALA A 149 -5.55 13.51 -9.75
C ALA A 149 -5.96 14.95 -9.37
N CYS A 150 -6.39 15.77 -10.35
CA CYS A 150 -6.78 17.17 -10.16
C CYS A 150 -5.68 18.07 -9.55
N CYS A 151 -4.41 17.70 -9.69
CA CYS A 151 -3.28 18.49 -9.17
C CYS A 151 -2.48 19.25 -10.25
N HIS A 152 -2.74 19.01 -11.54
CA HIS A 152 -2.03 19.69 -12.63
C HIS A 152 -2.07 21.22 -12.53
N GLU A 153 -3.25 21.79 -12.38
CA GLU A 153 -3.43 23.25 -12.32
C GLU A 153 -2.72 23.85 -11.11
N PHE A 154 -2.77 23.17 -9.97
CA PHE A 154 -2.03 23.58 -8.77
C PHE A 154 -0.51 23.55 -9.01
N ILE A 155 0.01 22.48 -9.62
CA ILE A 155 1.44 22.35 -9.93
C ILE A 155 1.90 23.48 -10.86
N MET A 156 1.10 23.83 -11.88
CA MET A 156 1.42 24.88 -12.83
C MET A 156 1.44 26.29 -12.19
N GLN A 157 0.87 26.48 -11.00
CA GLN A 157 0.96 27.73 -10.23
C GLN A 157 2.24 27.83 -9.40
N LEU A 158 2.98 26.73 -9.23
CA LEU A 158 4.28 26.77 -8.54
C LEU A 158 5.33 27.50 -9.38
N PRO A 159 6.35 28.14 -8.75
CA PRO A 159 7.32 28.97 -9.44
C PRO A 159 8.02 28.32 -10.65
N ASN A 160 8.30 27.02 -10.54
CA ASN A 160 8.96 26.23 -11.60
C ASN A 160 8.06 25.06 -12.08
N GLY A 161 6.74 25.09 -11.82
CA GLY A 161 5.82 24.02 -12.21
C GLY A 161 6.28 22.66 -11.70
N TYR A 162 6.38 21.69 -12.58
CA TYR A 162 6.82 20.32 -12.26
C TYR A 162 8.28 20.23 -11.79
N ASP A 163 9.11 21.20 -12.08
CA ASP A 163 10.52 21.24 -11.68
C ASP A 163 10.73 22.02 -10.38
N THR A 164 9.65 22.42 -9.71
CA THR A 164 9.71 22.98 -8.35
C THR A 164 10.20 21.92 -7.38
N VAL A 165 11.26 22.25 -6.62
CA VAL A 165 11.77 21.41 -5.54
C VAL A 165 10.86 21.61 -4.33
N ILE A 166 10.37 20.51 -3.77
CA ILE A 166 9.59 20.47 -2.54
C ILE A 166 10.45 19.88 -1.41
N GLY A 167 10.31 20.46 -0.22
CA GLY A 167 10.99 19.98 0.98
C GLY A 167 10.39 18.66 1.50
N GLU A 168 11.06 18.12 2.50
CA GLU A 168 10.59 16.93 3.19
C GLU A 168 9.21 17.20 3.82
N GLY A 169 8.23 16.36 3.49
CA GLY A 169 6.85 16.55 3.94
C GLY A 169 6.02 17.59 3.17
N GLY A 170 6.57 18.21 2.10
CA GLY A 170 5.86 19.17 1.25
C GLY A 170 6.07 20.64 1.62
N ASP A 171 7.01 20.95 2.49
CA ASP A 171 7.41 22.34 2.77
C ASP A 171 8.14 22.92 1.55
N THR A 172 7.74 24.12 1.12
CA THR A 172 8.36 24.89 0.02
C THR A 172 9.05 26.12 0.57
#